data_27eaedbff7d2679d7b1a5fa95b1423fc
#
_entry.id   27eaedbff7d2679d7b1a5fa95b1423fc
#
_cell.length_a   1.000
_cell.length_b   1.000
_cell.length_c   1.000
_cell.angle_alpha   90.00
_cell.angle_beta   90.00
_cell.angle_gamma   90.00
#
_symmetry.space_group_name_H-M   'P 1'
#
loop_
_entity.id
_entity.type
_entity.pdbx_description
1 polymer ?
#
loop_
_entity_poly.entity_id
_entity_poly.type
_entity_poly.pdbx_seq_one_letter_code
_entity_poly.pdbx_strand_id
1 'polypeptide(L)'
;MASLQGKPAACEATSLSSCTPGSFGGPVRQTQMGSDMTDRPQQYRFHQGDRVLPFAAEEYDERLDHLRDLMEVQGIDACLFTSMHNVAYYSGFLYCSFGRPYGLVVTATESVTISAGIDASQPWRRCHGDNITYTDWQRDNFWRAVASVTGEDQVIGCEADHLTLVQSEKLSVFLKPTRGVDISAGTMLQRMIKSPAERDLIRHGAAVADVGGFAIRDMIREGVREIDVAMAGRDAMELEIAKRFPDAEYRDTWVWFQSGINTDGAHNPVTSRKLKRGDILSLNTFPMISGYYTALERTLFVGEVDVASQRIWNINVAAHELGISLLVPGAKCSDVTAQLNSFFEEHQVLQYRTFGYGHSFGILSHYYGREAGLELREDIDTVLEPGMVISMEPMLTIPKGQPGAGGYREHDILFITDDGNEDITKYPYGAGFNVVG
;
A
#
# COMPACT_ATOMS: atom_id res chain seq x y z
N MET A 1 11.73 -0.01 -63.02
CA MET A 1 10.60 0.89 -63.13
C MET A 1 9.80 0.76 -61.84
N ALA A 2 9.60 1.70 -60.97
CA ALA A 2 9.93 3.10 -60.78
C ALA A 2 10.25 3.30 -59.30
N SER A 3 11.26 4.13 -59.04
CA SER A 3 11.68 4.58 -57.72
C SER A 3 10.66 5.55 -57.13
N LEU A 4 10.41 5.44 -55.80
CA LEU A 4 9.92 6.57 -55.01
C LEU A 4 10.78 6.69 -53.76
N GLN A 5 11.73 7.61 -53.84
CA GLN A 5 12.47 8.16 -52.67
C GLN A 5 11.56 9.17 -51.98
N GLY A 6 11.20 8.92 -50.74
CA GLY A 6 10.62 9.91 -49.83
C GLY A 6 11.66 10.29 -48.78
N LYS A 7 12.11 11.54 -48.75
CA LYS A 7 12.99 12.14 -47.74
C LYS A 7 12.25 12.30 -46.41
N PRO A 8 12.90 12.13 -45.27
CA PRO A 8 12.31 12.47 -43.97
C PRO A 8 12.29 14.00 -43.78
N ALA A 9 11.13 14.52 -43.37
CA ALA A 9 10.96 15.91 -42.98
C ALA A 9 11.68 16.18 -41.64
N ALA A 10 12.51 17.21 -41.64
CA ALA A 10 13.16 17.73 -40.45
C ALA A 10 12.10 18.34 -39.51
N CYS A 11 12.06 17.90 -38.25
CA CYS A 11 11.28 18.52 -37.19
C CYS A 11 12.09 19.69 -36.65
N GLU A 12 11.68 20.91 -36.97
CA GLU A 12 12.25 22.14 -36.42
C GLU A 12 11.90 22.22 -34.93
N ALA A 13 12.94 22.40 -34.09
CA ALA A 13 12.81 22.69 -32.68
C ALA A 13 12.29 24.13 -32.50
N THR A 14 11.00 24.25 -32.17
CA THR A 14 10.43 25.51 -31.71
C THR A 14 10.78 25.73 -30.24
N SER A 15 11.50 26.83 -30.00
CA SER A 15 11.88 27.33 -28.68
C SER A 15 10.66 27.53 -27.78
N LEU A 16 10.70 26.94 -26.57
CA LEU A 16 9.78 27.28 -25.48
C LEU A 16 10.07 28.67 -24.95
N SER A 17 9.36 29.68 -25.48
CA SER A 17 9.31 31.02 -24.89
C SER A 17 8.17 31.09 -23.89
N SER A 18 8.51 31.37 -22.63
CA SER A 18 7.74 32.02 -21.56
C SER A 18 6.20 31.82 -21.62
N CYS A 19 5.69 30.79 -20.97
CA CYS A 19 4.30 30.76 -20.50
C CYS A 19 4.20 31.56 -19.20
N THR A 20 3.71 32.77 -19.27
CA THR A 20 3.09 33.46 -18.13
C THR A 20 1.87 32.72 -17.67
N PRO A 21 1.59 32.61 -16.35
CA PRO A 21 0.37 31.97 -15.86
C PRO A 21 -0.84 32.76 -16.35
N GLY A 22 -1.54 32.23 -17.36
CA GLY A 22 -2.82 32.74 -17.79
C GLY A 22 -3.85 32.45 -16.71
N SER A 23 -4.47 33.50 -16.19
CA SER A 23 -5.61 33.43 -15.30
C SER A 23 -6.73 32.60 -15.96
N PHE A 24 -7.01 31.40 -15.42
CA PHE A 24 -8.23 30.66 -15.71
C PHE A 24 -9.42 31.32 -15.00
N GLY A 25 -9.79 32.51 -15.45
CA GLY A 25 -10.91 33.29 -14.92
C GLY A 25 -11.74 33.85 -16.05
N GLY A 26 -12.41 33.00 -16.81
CA GLY A 26 -13.57 33.41 -17.58
C GLY A 26 -14.79 33.49 -16.64
N PRO A 27 -15.67 34.53 -16.77
CA PRO A 27 -16.85 34.61 -15.92
C PRO A 27 -17.75 33.42 -16.22
N VAL A 28 -17.85 32.50 -15.28
CA VAL A 28 -18.90 31.48 -15.27
C VAL A 28 -20.21 32.27 -15.16
N ARG A 29 -21.00 32.28 -16.23
CA ARG A 29 -22.37 32.82 -16.18
C ARG A 29 -23.08 32.13 -15.03
N GLN A 30 -23.32 32.87 -13.96
CA GLN A 30 -24.32 32.51 -12.94
C GLN A 30 -25.67 32.46 -13.65
N THR A 31 -26.10 31.29 -14.08
CA THR A 31 -27.48 31.02 -14.33
C THR A 31 -28.17 31.20 -12.97
N GLN A 32 -29.01 32.22 -12.83
CA GLN A 32 -29.93 32.36 -11.73
C GLN A 32 -30.85 31.13 -11.74
N MET A 33 -30.48 30.13 -10.97
CA MET A 33 -31.41 29.06 -10.57
C MET A 33 -32.18 29.56 -9.36
N GLY A 34 -33.49 29.42 -9.44
CA GLY A 34 -34.46 30.03 -8.57
C GLY A 34 -34.25 29.76 -7.07
N SER A 35 -34.91 30.53 -6.30
CA SER A 35 -34.94 30.74 -4.85
C SER A 35 -35.18 29.52 -3.94
N ASP A 36 -35.07 28.30 -4.45
CA ASP A 36 -35.42 27.06 -3.75
C ASP A 36 -34.19 26.22 -3.29
N MET A 37 -32.96 26.68 -3.59
CA MET A 37 -31.74 25.95 -3.22
C MET A 37 -31.16 26.32 -1.84
N THR A 38 -31.66 27.35 -1.20
CA THR A 38 -31.14 27.87 0.07
C THR A 38 -31.57 27.07 1.30
N ASP A 39 -32.52 26.16 1.15
CA ASP A 39 -33.13 25.41 2.26
C ASP A 39 -32.65 23.97 2.37
N ARG A 40 -31.74 23.55 1.49
CA ARG A 40 -31.21 22.18 1.52
C ARG A 40 -30.00 22.09 2.44
N PRO A 41 -29.95 21.11 3.37
CA PRO A 41 -28.82 20.96 4.28
C PRO A 41 -27.54 20.67 3.50
N GLN A 42 -26.43 21.33 3.88
CA GLN A 42 -25.10 21.07 3.32
C GLN A 42 -24.51 19.79 3.87
N GLN A 43 -24.92 19.42 5.09
CA GLN A 43 -24.45 18.24 5.82
C GLN A 43 -25.48 17.82 6.87
N TYR A 44 -25.39 16.59 7.32
CA TYR A 44 -26.21 16.03 8.39
C TYR A 44 -25.49 14.87 9.07
N ARG A 45 -25.98 14.42 10.22
CA ARG A 45 -25.56 13.19 10.87
C ARG A 45 -26.54 12.10 10.51
N PHE A 46 -26.03 10.99 9.95
CA PHE A 46 -26.85 9.86 9.52
C PHE A 46 -26.37 8.58 10.23
N HIS A 47 -26.69 8.51 11.52
CA HIS A 47 -26.29 7.44 12.42
C HIS A 47 -27.33 6.34 12.40
N GLN A 48 -27.08 5.27 11.63
CA GLN A 48 -28.03 4.17 11.51
C GLN A 48 -27.29 2.82 11.45
N GLY A 49 -27.73 1.88 12.27
CA GLY A 49 -27.19 0.53 12.40
C GLY A 49 -26.05 0.42 13.42
N ASP A 50 -25.73 -0.82 13.75
CA ASP A 50 -24.69 -1.16 14.71
C ASP A 50 -23.29 -0.94 14.10
N ARG A 51 -22.32 -0.59 14.93
CA ARG A 51 -20.93 -0.42 14.51
C ARG A 51 -20.21 -1.77 14.50
N VAL A 52 -19.47 -2.00 13.43
CA VAL A 52 -18.58 -3.16 13.30
C VAL A 52 -17.20 -2.64 12.90
N LEU A 53 -16.24 -2.77 13.80
CA LEU A 53 -14.87 -2.28 13.62
C LEU A 53 -13.89 -3.46 13.57
N PRO A 54 -12.77 -3.33 12.85
CA PRO A 54 -11.70 -4.34 12.82
C PRO A 54 -11.04 -4.58 14.18
N PHE A 55 -10.97 -3.56 15.02
CA PHE A 55 -10.35 -3.60 16.35
C PHE A 55 -11.33 -3.12 17.42
N ALA A 56 -11.01 -3.40 18.68
CA ALA A 56 -11.73 -2.88 19.83
C ALA A 56 -11.64 -1.33 19.90
N ALA A 57 -12.59 -0.69 20.58
CA ALA A 57 -12.63 0.78 20.68
C ALA A 57 -11.36 1.34 21.34
N GLU A 58 -10.86 0.63 22.33
CA GLU A 58 -9.66 0.98 23.10
C GLU A 58 -8.41 1.12 22.22
N GLU A 59 -8.28 0.31 21.17
CA GLU A 59 -7.19 0.40 20.20
C GLU A 59 -7.22 1.73 19.43
N TYR A 60 -8.41 2.20 19.05
CA TYR A 60 -8.56 3.49 18.36
C TYR A 60 -8.37 4.67 19.34
N ASP A 61 -8.83 4.54 20.56
CA ASP A 61 -8.63 5.56 21.58
C ASP A 61 -7.13 5.77 21.86
N GLU A 62 -6.35 4.69 21.98
CA GLU A 62 -4.90 4.75 22.17
C GLU A 62 -4.18 5.41 20.97
N ARG A 63 -4.57 5.07 19.74
CA ARG A 63 -4.03 5.71 18.53
C ARG A 63 -4.33 7.20 18.48
N LEU A 64 -5.55 7.60 18.86
CA LEU A 64 -5.98 9.00 18.91
C LEU A 64 -5.28 9.77 20.01
N ASP A 65 -5.02 9.15 21.15
CA ASP A 65 -4.28 9.78 22.27
C ASP A 65 -2.83 10.06 21.87
N HIS A 66 -2.14 9.10 21.24
CA HIS A 66 -0.80 9.33 20.66
C HIS A 66 -0.78 10.45 19.61
N LEU A 67 -1.85 10.57 18.79
CA LEU A 67 -1.97 11.67 17.84
C LEU A 67 -2.17 13.01 18.57
N ARG A 68 -2.98 13.04 19.64
CA ARG A 68 -3.21 14.24 20.44
C ARG A 68 -1.94 14.70 21.17
N ASP A 69 -1.12 13.76 21.64
CA ASP A 69 0.21 14.07 22.19
C ASP A 69 1.09 14.77 21.14
N LEU A 70 1.09 14.27 19.90
CA LEU A 70 1.79 14.92 18.78
C LEU A 70 1.23 16.32 18.51
N MET A 71 -0.10 16.47 18.53
CA MET A 71 -0.77 17.75 18.34
C MET A 71 -0.38 18.76 19.43
N GLU A 72 -0.37 18.34 20.69
CA GLU A 72 0.03 19.18 21.83
C GLU A 72 1.49 19.67 21.68
N VAL A 73 2.41 18.75 21.41
CA VAL A 73 3.84 19.07 21.23
C VAL A 73 4.07 20.06 20.08
N GLN A 74 3.31 19.98 19.01
CA GLN A 74 3.46 20.83 17.83
C GLN A 74 2.56 22.07 17.83
N GLY A 75 1.69 22.21 18.83
CA GLY A 75 0.70 23.30 18.96
C GLY A 75 -0.29 23.28 17.81
N ILE A 76 -0.88 22.11 17.53
CA ILE A 76 -1.90 21.87 16.50
C ILE A 76 -3.27 21.82 17.17
N ASP A 77 -4.24 22.57 16.65
CA ASP A 77 -5.60 22.61 17.18
C ASP A 77 -6.48 21.49 16.58
N ALA A 78 -6.28 21.17 15.30
CA ALA A 78 -6.99 20.10 14.62
C ALA A 78 -6.12 19.46 13.53
N CYS A 79 -6.27 18.15 13.32
CA CYS A 79 -5.69 17.42 12.21
C CYS A 79 -6.76 17.07 11.17
N LEU A 80 -6.44 17.27 9.89
CA LEU A 80 -7.22 16.80 8.75
C LEU A 80 -6.47 15.71 8.01
N PHE A 81 -7.06 14.52 7.99
CA PHE A 81 -6.60 13.39 7.19
C PHE A 81 -7.48 13.20 5.95
N THR A 82 -6.85 13.01 4.81
CA THR A 82 -7.50 12.71 3.52
C THR A 82 -6.94 11.44 2.86
N SER A 83 -5.84 10.90 3.39
CA SER A 83 -5.29 9.62 2.94
C SER A 83 -6.12 8.45 3.44
N MET A 84 -6.26 7.42 2.61
CA MET A 84 -6.99 6.19 2.98
C MET A 84 -6.39 5.54 4.24
N HIS A 85 -5.07 5.46 4.29
CA HIS A 85 -4.36 4.75 5.37
C HIS A 85 -4.51 5.43 6.72
N ASN A 86 -4.36 6.75 6.80
CA ASN A 86 -4.51 7.44 8.09
C ASN A 86 -5.99 7.58 8.51
N VAL A 87 -6.92 7.80 7.57
CA VAL A 87 -8.35 7.73 7.90
C VAL A 87 -8.71 6.37 8.49
N ALA A 88 -8.27 5.27 7.85
CA ALA A 88 -8.55 3.92 8.36
C ALA A 88 -7.79 3.62 9.67
N TYR A 89 -6.55 4.08 9.82
CA TYR A 89 -5.75 3.84 11.03
C TYR A 89 -6.38 4.45 12.27
N TYR A 90 -6.81 5.72 12.19
CA TYR A 90 -7.35 6.46 13.33
C TYR A 90 -8.86 6.28 13.57
N SER A 91 -9.61 5.81 12.57
CA SER A 91 -11.06 5.69 12.71
C SER A 91 -11.62 4.30 12.37
N GLY A 92 -10.86 3.41 11.78
CA GLY A 92 -11.36 2.13 11.26
C GLY A 92 -12.10 2.26 9.93
N PHE A 93 -12.41 3.49 9.47
CA PHE A 93 -13.15 3.70 8.24
C PHE A 93 -12.26 3.48 7.01
N LEU A 94 -12.30 2.28 6.48
CA LEU A 94 -11.64 1.92 5.24
C LEU A 94 -12.59 2.09 4.06
N TYR A 95 -12.36 3.14 3.27
CA TYR A 95 -13.17 3.45 2.10
C TYR A 95 -12.34 3.34 0.82
N CYS A 96 -12.93 2.86 -0.26
CA CYS A 96 -12.26 2.84 -1.55
C CYS A 96 -12.10 4.26 -2.11
N SER A 97 -11.01 4.52 -2.81
CA SER A 97 -10.79 5.80 -3.49
C SER A 97 -11.78 5.96 -4.65
N PHE A 98 -12.93 6.54 -4.38
CA PHE A 98 -13.95 6.86 -5.36
C PHE A 98 -13.88 8.35 -5.76
N GLY A 99 -14.70 8.77 -6.69
CA GLY A 99 -14.70 10.16 -7.19
C GLY A 99 -15.21 11.23 -6.19
N ARG A 100 -15.47 10.89 -4.92
CA ARG A 100 -15.89 11.81 -3.88
C ARG A 100 -14.89 11.91 -2.75
N PRO A 101 -14.56 13.11 -2.27
CA PRO A 101 -13.67 13.26 -1.13
C PRO A 101 -14.28 12.70 0.14
N TYR A 102 -13.46 12.12 0.98
CA TYR A 102 -13.76 11.79 2.37
C TYR A 102 -12.52 12.08 3.22
N GLY A 103 -12.70 12.16 4.52
CA GLY A 103 -11.60 12.48 5.42
C GLY A 103 -11.94 12.20 6.87
N LEU A 104 -10.97 12.47 7.72
CA LEU A 104 -11.09 12.42 9.17
C LEU A 104 -10.58 13.73 9.74
N VAL A 105 -11.35 14.34 10.63
CA VAL A 105 -10.93 15.49 11.45
C VAL A 105 -10.76 15.01 12.88
N VAL A 106 -9.59 15.28 13.45
CA VAL A 106 -9.30 15.01 14.87
C VAL A 106 -8.98 16.33 15.56
N THR A 107 -9.66 16.59 16.66
CA THR A 107 -9.39 17.72 17.58
C THR A 107 -8.96 17.19 18.94
N ALA A 108 -8.70 18.07 19.87
CA ALA A 108 -8.36 17.66 21.25
C ALA A 108 -9.46 16.76 21.89
N THR A 109 -10.72 16.87 21.46
CA THR A 109 -11.86 16.19 22.11
C THR A 109 -12.69 15.33 21.16
N GLU A 110 -12.58 15.50 19.86
CA GLU A 110 -13.44 14.84 18.89
C GLU A 110 -12.61 14.12 17.80
N SER A 111 -13.17 13.05 17.26
CA SER A 111 -12.73 12.37 16.06
C SER A 111 -13.94 12.17 15.16
N VAL A 112 -13.94 12.81 13.98
CA VAL A 112 -15.11 12.90 13.11
C VAL A 112 -14.74 12.55 11.68
N THR A 113 -15.28 11.45 11.16
CA THR A 113 -15.18 11.12 9.73
C THR A 113 -16.13 12.00 8.92
N ILE A 114 -15.69 12.46 7.76
CA ILE A 114 -16.47 13.26 6.82
C ILE A 114 -16.67 12.44 5.55
N SER A 115 -17.91 12.14 5.20
CA SER A 115 -18.23 11.25 4.09
C SER A 115 -19.40 11.77 3.23
N ALA A 116 -19.53 11.24 2.01
CA ALA A 116 -20.54 11.68 1.05
C ALA A 116 -21.91 11.07 1.34
N GLY A 117 -22.99 11.81 1.04
CA GLY A 117 -24.36 11.37 1.22
C GLY A 117 -24.76 10.13 0.42
N ILE A 118 -24.05 9.83 -0.66
CA ILE A 118 -24.27 8.62 -1.45
C ILE A 118 -23.99 7.34 -0.67
N ASP A 119 -23.11 7.40 0.34
CA ASP A 119 -22.71 6.25 1.15
C ASP A 119 -23.67 6.00 2.33
N ALA A 120 -24.64 6.88 2.52
CA ALA A 120 -25.67 6.82 3.55
C ALA A 120 -25.07 6.59 4.96
N SER A 121 -25.50 5.56 5.69
CA SER A 121 -25.03 5.24 7.04
C SER A 121 -23.83 4.27 7.08
N GLN A 122 -23.31 3.83 5.93
CA GLN A 122 -22.17 2.92 5.89
C GLN A 122 -20.93 3.47 6.63
N PRO A 123 -20.52 4.74 6.47
CA PRO A 123 -19.41 5.30 7.23
C PRO A 123 -19.63 5.27 8.75
N TRP A 124 -20.83 5.57 9.23
CA TRP A 124 -21.16 5.46 10.64
C TRP A 124 -20.95 4.06 11.21
N ARG A 125 -21.37 3.04 10.48
CA ARG A 125 -21.22 1.64 10.92
C ARG A 125 -19.77 1.16 10.94
N ARG A 126 -18.86 1.90 10.27
CA ARG A 126 -17.47 1.50 10.03
C ARG A 126 -16.45 2.43 10.68
N CYS A 127 -16.87 3.46 11.42
CA CYS A 127 -15.96 4.38 12.06
C CYS A 127 -16.02 4.33 13.58
N HIS A 128 -14.86 4.48 14.20
CA HIS A 128 -14.71 4.92 15.58
C HIS A 128 -14.85 6.46 15.62
N GLY A 129 -15.39 7.00 16.72
CA GLY A 129 -15.71 8.42 16.78
C GLY A 129 -17.05 8.76 16.13
N ASP A 130 -17.21 9.94 15.60
CA ASP A 130 -18.45 10.42 14.99
C ASP A 130 -18.35 10.44 13.44
N ASN A 131 -19.49 10.67 12.78
CA ASN A 131 -19.55 10.83 11.34
C ASN A 131 -20.47 11.99 10.95
N ILE A 132 -19.97 12.84 10.06
CA ILE A 132 -20.75 13.85 9.33
C ILE A 132 -20.85 13.44 7.87
N THR A 133 -22.07 13.44 7.36
CA THR A 133 -22.38 13.15 5.96
C THR A 133 -22.64 14.47 5.22
N TYR A 134 -21.79 14.82 4.25
CA TYR A 134 -22.03 16.00 3.41
C TYR A 134 -22.92 15.67 2.21
N THR A 135 -23.67 16.66 1.73
CA THR A 135 -24.55 16.53 0.58
C THR A 135 -23.90 17.04 -0.71
N ASP A 136 -24.38 16.56 -1.85
CA ASP A 136 -23.89 16.96 -3.18
C ASP A 136 -24.69 18.11 -3.82
N TRP A 137 -25.59 18.76 -3.07
CA TRP A 137 -26.41 19.84 -3.60
C TRP A 137 -25.62 21.09 -4.00
N GLN A 138 -24.42 21.24 -3.40
CA GLN A 138 -23.50 22.32 -3.68
C GLN A 138 -22.07 21.79 -3.71
N ARG A 139 -21.24 22.36 -4.60
CA ARG A 139 -19.81 22.04 -4.62
C ARG A 139 -19.16 22.40 -3.29
N ASP A 140 -18.10 21.67 -2.95
CA ASP A 140 -17.25 21.92 -1.79
C ASP A 140 -17.95 21.75 -0.42
N ASN A 141 -19.10 21.06 -0.36
CA ASN A 141 -19.76 20.75 0.90
C ASN A 141 -18.88 19.86 1.80
N PHE A 142 -18.00 19.03 1.24
CA PHE A 142 -16.95 18.33 2.00
C PHE A 142 -16.13 19.33 2.86
N TRP A 143 -15.62 20.40 2.25
CA TRP A 143 -14.80 21.40 2.94
C TRP A 143 -15.58 22.21 3.96
N ARG A 144 -16.87 22.47 3.71
CA ARG A 144 -17.77 23.09 4.69
C ARG A 144 -18.03 22.18 5.89
N ALA A 145 -18.17 20.87 5.64
CA ALA A 145 -18.30 19.90 6.71
C ALA A 145 -17.02 19.81 7.54
N VAL A 146 -15.84 19.79 6.91
CA VAL A 146 -14.54 19.87 7.62
C VAL A 146 -14.49 21.15 8.48
N ALA A 147 -14.77 22.32 7.91
CA ALA A 147 -14.75 23.61 8.63
C ALA A 147 -15.72 23.66 9.81
N SER A 148 -16.85 22.93 9.75
CA SER A 148 -17.81 22.87 10.87
C SER A 148 -17.28 22.12 12.08
N VAL A 149 -16.23 21.30 11.92
CA VAL A 149 -15.56 20.57 13.01
C VAL A 149 -14.29 21.31 13.45
N THR A 150 -13.44 21.74 12.51
CA THR A 150 -12.19 22.43 12.84
C THR A 150 -12.39 23.84 13.39
N GLY A 151 -13.45 24.57 12.94
CA GLY A 151 -13.52 26.02 13.12
C GLY A 151 -12.62 26.78 12.14
N GLU A 152 -12.59 28.11 12.28
CA GLU A 152 -11.71 29.03 11.54
C GLU A 152 -10.54 29.46 12.44
N ASP A 153 -9.48 30.02 11.83
CA ASP A 153 -8.31 30.62 12.51
C ASP A 153 -7.54 29.64 13.43
N GLN A 154 -7.53 28.34 13.10
CA GLN A 154 -6.85 27.29 13.85
C GLN A 154 -5.47 26.96 13.25
N VAL A 155 -4.62 26.31 14.03
CA VAL A 155 -3.42 25.63 13.52
C VAL A 155 -3.83 24.23 13.05
N ILE A 156 -3.70 23.98 11.75
CA ILE A 156 -4.17 22.74 11.12
C ILE A 156 -2.99 21.82 10.78
N GLY A 157 -2.98 20.64 11.37
CA GLY A 157 -2.14 19.52 10.94
C GLY A 157 -2.70 18.85 9.68
N CYS A 158 -1.88 18.61 8.68
CA CYS A 158 -2.30 17.92 7.46
C CYS A 158 -1.16 17.10 6.84
N GLU A 159 -1.52 16.18 5.97
CA GLU A 159 -0.60 15.26 5.29
C GLU A 159 -0.02 15.95 4.04
N ALA A 160 1.17 16.54 4.16
CA ALA A 160 1.80 17.25 3.04
C ALA A 160 2.24 16.31 1.91
N ASP A 161 2.48 15.05 2.21
CA ASP A 161 2.80 13.99 1.26
C ASP A 161 1.59 13.45 0.48
N HIS A 162 0.36 13.82 0.91
CA HIS A 162 -0.88 13.34 0.30
C HIS A 162 -1.76 14.44 -0.26
N LEU A 163 -1.79 15.63 0.34
CA LEU A 163 -2.61 16.74 -0.12
C LEU A 163 -2.18 17.21 -1.52
N THR A 164 -3.13 17.19 -2.46
CA THR A 164 -2.90 17.82 -3.77
C THR A 164 -2.90 19.35 -3.63
N LEU A 165 -2.31 20.04 -4.61
CA LEU A 165 -2.32 21.52 -4.65
C LEU A 165 -3.76 22.08 -4.59
N VAL A 166 -4.71 21.43 -5.28
CA VAL A 166 -6.12 21.84 -5.26
C VAL A 166 -6.74 21.66 -3.87
N GLN A 167 -6.43 20.57 -3.18
CA GLN A 167 -6.91 20.35 -1.82
C GLN A 167 -6.30 21.36 -0.84
N SER A 168 -5.02 21.67 -0.97
CA SER A 168 -4.34 22.70 -0.17
C SER A 168 -4.95 24.09 -0.38
N GLU A 169 -5.29 24.45 -1.62
CA GLU A 169 -6.02 25.69 -1.92
C GLU A 169 -7.41 25.70 -1.24
N LYS A 170 -8.15 24.60 -1.34
CA LYS A 170 -9.48 24.48 -0.68
C LYS A 170 -9.37 24.55 0.84
N LEU A 171 -8.38 23.88 1.43
CA LEU A 171 -8.10 23.99 2.86
C LEU A 171 -7.91 25.46 3.26
N SER A 172 -7.08 26.20 2.54
CA SER A 172 -6.80 27.61 2.81
C SER A 172 -8.06 28.49 2.69
N VAL A 173 -8.93 28.22 1.71
CA VAL A 173 -10.15 29.00 1.48
C VAL A 173 -11.22 28.73 2.54
N PHE A 174 -11.42 27.46 2.93
CA PHE A 174 -12.54 27.07 3.79
C PHE A 174 -12.22 27.08 5.28
N LEU A 175 -10.99 26.76 5.66
CA LEU A 175 -10.57 26.69 7.07
C LEU A 175 -9.84 27.94 7.53
N LYS A 176 -9.22 28.70 6.59
CA LYS A 176 -8.43 29.90 6.87
C LYS A 176 -7.42 29.69 8.02
N PRO A 177 -6.58 28.68 7.95
CA PRO A 177 -5.71 28.32 9.06
C PRO A 177 -4.72 29.45 9.35
N THR A 178 -4.43 29.70 10.62
CA THR A 178 -3.35 30.62 11.03
C THR A 178 -1.99 30.06 10.67
N ARG A 179 -1.86 28.71 10.67
CA ARG A 179 -0.67 27.96 10.28
C ARG A 179 -1.05 26.56 9.84
N GLY A 180 -0.43 26.06 8.77
CA GLY A 180 -0.42 24.63 8.40
C GLY A 180 0.81 23.93 8.97
N VAL A 181 0.65 22.69 9.45
CA VAL A 181 1.74 21.86 9.98
C VAL A 181 1.71 20.51 9.25
N ASP A 182 2.86 20.10 8.72
CA ASP A 182 2.99 18.76 8.16
C ASP A 182 3.10 17.71 9.27
N ILE A 183 2.18 16.76 9.29
CA ILE A 183 2.14 15.66 10.25
C ILE A 183 2.53 14.30 9.65
N SER A 184 2.91 14.24 8.38
CA SER A 184 3.17 13.00 7.64
C SER A 184 4.22 12.12 8.33
N ALA A 185 5.36 12.70 8.71
CA ALA A 185 6.43 11.96 9.38
C ALA A 185 6.01 11.44 10.77
N GLY A 186 5.31 12.27 11.57
CA GLY A 186 4.86 11.89 12.91
C GLY A 186 3.87 10.74 12.89
N THR A 187 2.89 10.79 11.98
CA THR A 187 1.89 9.71 11.83
C THR A 187 2.49 8.43 11.24
N MET A 188 3.50 8.54 10.36
CA MET A 188 4.26 7.38 9.89
C MET A 188 4.98 6.68 11.04
N LEU A 189 5.65 7.43 11.91
CA LEU A 189 6.35 6.86 13.07
C LEU A 189 5.40 6.13 14.03
N GLN A 190 4.19 6.65 14.26
CA GLN A 190 3.18 5.98 15.07
C GLN A 190 2.80 4.60 14.50
N ARG A 191 2.69 4.48 13.16
CA ARG A 191 2.34 3.22 12.50
C ARG A 191 3.49 2.22 12.42
N MET A 192 4.75 2.64 12.61
CA MET A 192 5.90 1.74 12.49
C MET A 192 5.90 0.63 13.54
N ILE A 193 5.50 0.94 14.77
CA ILE A 193 5.35 -0.05 15.84
C ILE A 193 3.91 -0.55 15.85
N LYS A 194 3.73 -1.83 15.56
CA LYS A 194 2.41 -2.47 15.47
C LYS A 194 1.93 -2.91 16.85
N SER A 195 0.69 -2.60 17.16
CA SER A 195 0.02 -3.11 18.36
C SER A 195 -0.08 -4.65 18.34
N PRO A 196 -0.35 -5.31 19.46
CA PRO A 196 -0.64 -6.74 19.49
C PRO A 196 -1.80 -7.12 18.55
N ALA A 197 -2.86 -6.29 18.48
CA ALA A 197 -4.03 -6.54 17.64
C ALA A 197 -3.69 -6.41 16.14
N GLU A 198 -2.87 -5.44 15.74
CA GLU A 198 -2.37 -5.32 14.37
C GLU A 198 -1.52 -6.52 13.98
N ARG A 199 -0.60 -6.95 14.85
CA ARG A 199 0.26 -8.13 14.59
C ARG A 199 -0.54 -9.40 14.45
N ASP A 200 -1.59 -9.58 15.25
CA ASP A 200 -2.48 -10.73 15.13
C ASP A 200 -3.22 -10.74 13.77
N LEU A 201 -3.75 -9.60 13.35
CA LEU A 201 -4.40 -9.46 12.05
C LEU A 201 -3.42 -9.72 10.89
N ILE A 202 -2.19 -9.21 10.98
CA ILE A 202 -1.14 -9.44 9.97
C ILE A 202 -0.75 -10.93 9.92
N ARG A 203 -0.66 -11.61 11.06
CA ARG A 203 -0.40 -13.07 11.12
C ARG A 203 -1.51 -13.86 10.41
N HIS A 204 -2.76 -13.47 10.61
CA HIS A 204 -3.89 -14.06 9.88
C HIS A 204 -3.81 -13.79 8.38
N GLY A 205 -3.40 -12.60 7.98
CA GLY A 205 -3.17 -12.25 6.58
C GLY A 205 -2.08 -13.11 5.93
N ALA A 206 -0.95 -13.34 6.62
CA ALA A 206 0.10 -14.21 6.12
C ALA A 206 -0.41 -15.66 5.92
N ALA A 207 -1.20 -16.17 6.84
CA ALA A 207 -1.81 -17.50 6.67
C ALA A 207 -2.79 -17.56 5.48
N VAL A 208 -3.49 -16.47 5.18
CA VAL A 208 -4.34 -16.39 3.97
C VAL A 208 -3.48 -16.32 2.70
N ALA A 209 -2.35 -15.60 2.73
CA ALA A 209 -1.40 -15.57 1.61
C ALA A 209 -0.88 -16.98 1.28
N ASP A 210 -0.56 -17.78 2.31
CA ASP A 210 -0.15 -19.19 2.16
C ASP A 210 -1.23 -20.04 1.49
N VAL A 211 -2.52 -19.86 1.87
CA VAL A 211 -3.65 -20.54 1.21
C VAL A 211 -3.70 -20.21 -0.28
N GLY A 212 -3.53 -18.95 -0.64
CA GLY A 212 -3.41 -18.51 -2.03
C GLY A 212 -2.24 -19.17 -2.75
N GLY A 213 -1.08 -19.23 -2.10
CA GLY A 213 0.13 -19.86 -2.60
C GLY A 213 -0.08 -21.34 -2.94
N PHE A 214 -0.71 -22.11 -2.04
CA PHE A 214 -1.04 -23.52 -2.29
C PHE A 214 -2.03 -23.68 -3.44
N ALA A 215 -3.07 -22.88 -3.52
CA ALA A 215 -4.04 -22.92 -4.62
C ALA A 215 -3.38 -22.61 -5.98
N ILE A 216 -2.45 -21.65 -6.03
CA ILE A 216 -1.63 -21.36 -7.20
C ILE A 216 -0.81 -22.59 -7.59
N ARG A 217 -0.07 -23.14 -6.64
CA ARG A 217 0.81 -24.30 -6.88
C ARG A 217 0.07 -25.51 -7.46
N ASP A 218 -1.14 -25.80 -6.96
CA ASP A 218 -1.98 -26.89 -7.42
C ASP A 218 -2.49 -26.70 -8.86
N MET A 219 -2.51 -25.47 -9.34
CA MET A 219 -2.91 -25.14 -10.73
C MET A 219 -1.74 -25.18 -11.73
N ILE A 220 -0.48 -25.19 -11.26
CA ILE A 220 0.68 -25.12 -12.13
C ILE A 220 0.85 -26.43 -12.90
N ARG A 221 0.75 -26.36 -14.23
CA ARG A 221 1.08 -27.42 -15.19
C ARG A 221 1.27 -26.82 -16.57
N GLU A 222 2.02 -27.51 -17.42
CA GLU A 222 2.24 -27.07 -18.81
C GLU A 222 0.92 -26.80 -19.53
N GLY A 223 0.85 -25.71 -20.29
CA GLY A 223 -0.29 -25.31 -21.10
C GLY A 223 -1.36 -24.50 -20.37
N VAL A 224 -1.36 -24.40 -19.05
CA VAL A 224 -2.27 -23.52 -18.28
C VAL A 224 -1.86 -22.06 -18.47
N ARG A 225 -2.81 -21.14 -18.50
CA ARG A 225 -2.52 -19.70 -18.65
C ARG A 225 -2.18 -19.07 -17.30
N GLU A 226 -1.31 -18.05 -17.30
CA GLU A 226 -0.98 -17.25 -16.10
C GLU A 226 -2.26 -16.77 -15.39
N ILE A 227 -3.23 -16.24 -16.16
CA ILE A 227 -4.47 -15.70 -15.58
C ILE A 227 -5.32 -16.76 -14.89
N ASP A 228 -5.36 -17.99 -15.39
CA ASP A 228 -6.13 -19.07 -14.75
C ASP A 228 -5.52 -19.46 -13.41
N VAL A 229 -4.19 -19.46 -13.32
CA VAL A 229 -3.44 -19.71 -12.07
C VAL A 229 -3.64 -18.57 -11.07
N ALA A 230 -3.54 -17.33 -11.52
CA ALA A 230 -3.72 -16.15 -10.69
C ALA A 230 -5.14 -16.08 -10.08
N MET A 231 -6.15 -16.37 -10.89
CA MET A 231 -7.56 -16.38 -10.43
C MET A 231 -7.80 -17.44 -9.37
N ALA A 232 -7.23 -18.64 -9.51
CA ALA A 232 -7.37 -19.69 -8.50
C ALA A 232 -6.80 -19.26 -7.14
N GLY A 233 -5.62 -18.64 -7.13
CA GLY A 233 -5.02 -18.11 -5.89
C GLY A 233 -5.85 -17.00 -5.26
N ARG A 234 -6.31 -16.04 -6.09
CA ARG A 234 -7.15 -14.93 -5.61
C ARG A 234 -8.46 -15.44 -5.00
N ASP A 235 -9.17 -16.30 -5.72
CA ASP A 235 -10.46 -16.82 -5.26
C ASP A 235 -10.31 -17.63 -3.96
N ALA A 236 -9.23 -18.41 -3.82
CA ALA A 236 -8.94 -19.13 -2.57
C ALA A 236 -8.72 -18.19 -1.39
N MET A 237 -7.95 -17.10 -1.56
CA MET A 237 -7.74 -16.10 -0.53
C MET A 237 -9.04 -15.36 -0.15
N GLU A 238 -9.82 -14.92 -1.14
CA GLU A 238 -11.09 -14.22 -0.89
C GLU A 238 -12.09 -15.09 -0.11
N LEU A 239 -12.19 -16.36 -0.47
CA LEU A 239 -13.07 -17.32 0.24
C LEU A 239 -12.59 -17.56 1.67
N GLU A 240 -11.28 -17.66 1.90
CA GLU A 240 -10.72 -17.83 3.24
C GLU A 240 -10.89 -16.58 4.10
N ILE A 241 -10.73 -15.38 3.53
CA ILE A 241 -11.02 -14.11 4.21
C ILE A 241 -12.51 -14.07 4.59
N ALA A 242 -13.42 -14.37 3.66
CA ALA A 242 -14.85 -14.34 3.91
C ALA A 242 -15.27 -15.30 5.03
N LYS A 243 -14.57 -16.42 5.18
CA LYS A 243 -14.81 -17.41 6.23
C LYS A 243 -14.30 -16.95 7.59
N ARG A 244 -13.08 -16.37 7.66
CA ARG A 244 -12.43 -15.99 8.93
C ARG A 244 -12.86 -14.60 9.40
N PHE A 245 -13.11 -13.70 8.48
CA PHE A 245 -13.42 -12.29 8.72
C PHE A 245 -14.66 -11.88 7.92
N PRO A 246 -15.86 -12.38 8.30
CA PRO A 246 -17.09 -12.16 7.53
C PRO A 246 -17.48 -10.67 7.44
N ASP A 247 -17.04 -9.86 8.40
CA ASP A 247 -17.31 -8.42 8.48
C ASP A 247 -16.28 -7.56 7.73
N ALA A 248 -15.20 -8.14 7.22
CA ALA A 248 -14.23 -7.42 6.37
C ALA A 248 -14.85 -7.15 4.99
N GLU A 249 -15.39 -5.95 4.79
CA GLU A 249 -16.17 -5.60 3.60
C GLU A 249 -15.33 -5.18 2.41
N TYR A 250 -14.40 -4.24 2.59
CA TYR A 250 -13.52 -3.81 1.51
C TYR A 250 -12.39 -4.81 1.35
N ARG A 251 -12.33 -5.43 0.18
CA ARG A 251 -11.31 -6.42 -0.17
C ARG A 251 -10.62 -5.99 -1.44
N ASP A 252 -9.30 -5.93 -1.37
CA ASP A 252 -8.44 -5.62 -2.50
C ASP A 252 -7.33 -6.68 -2.55
N THR A 253 -7.77 -7.92 -2.75
CA THR A 253 -6.90 -9.10 -2.84
C THR A 253 -6.51 -9.32 -4.29
N TRP A 254 -5.22 -9.47 -4.54
CA TRP A 254 -4.71 -9.70 -5.89
C TRP A 254 -3.54 -10.69 -5.91
N VAL A 255 -3.28 -11.19 -7.09
CA VAL A 255 -2.20 -12.12 -7.38
C VAL A 255 -1.45 -11.60 -8.60
N TRP A 256 -0.13 -11.49 -8.47
CA TRP A 256 0.76 -11.38 -9.62
C TRP A 256 1.43 -12.73 -9.82
N PHE A 257 1.05 -13.40 -10.90
CA PHE A 257 1.63 -14.67 -11.30
C PHE A 257 2.23 -14.53 -12.70
N GLN A 258 3.55 -14.61 -12.78
CA GLN A 258 4.29 -14.42 -14.01
C GLN A 258 5.06 -15.69 -14.38
N SER A 259 5.36 -15.84 -15.69
CA SER A 259 6.09 -17.00 -16.19
C SER A 259 7.12 -16.63 -17.26
N GLY A 260 8.25 -17.34 -17.29
CA GLY A 260 9.35 -17.11 -18.22
C GLY A 260 9.82 -15.65 -18.16
N ILE A 261 9.87 -14.97 -19.33
CA ILE A 261 10.36 -13.59 -19.39
C ILE A 261 9.50 -12.59 -18.60
N ASN A 262 8.21 -12.89 -18.35
CA ASN A 262 7.35 -12.01 -17.56
C ASN A 262 7.79 -11.92 -16.09
N THR A 263 8.72 -12.76 -15.63
CA THR A 263 9.29 -12.69 -14.28
C THR A 263 10.36 -11.62 -14.12
N ASP A 264 10.80 -10.95 -15.19
CA ASP A 264 11.87 -9.95 -15.18
C ASP A 264 11.52 -8.63 -14.52
N GLY A 265 10.28 -8.46 -14.10
CA GLY A 265 9.78 -7.32 -13.31
C GLY A 265 8.79 -7.78 -12.26
N ALA A 266 8.96 -7.30 -11.01
CA ALA A 266 8.09 -7.67 -9.90
C ALA A 266 6.61 -7.35 -10.17
N HIS A 267 6.36 -6.25 -10.87
CA HIS A 267 5.01 -5.72 -11.11
C HIS A 267 4.53 -5.96 -12.56
N ASN A 268 5.13 -6.92 -13.27
CA ASN A 268 4.63 -7.26 -14.59
C ASN A 268 3.21 -7.81 -14.50
N PRO A 269 2.31 -7.37 -15.39
CA PRO A 269 0.90 -7.79 -15.34
C PRO A 269 0.76 -9.28 -15.63
N VAL A 270 -0.23 -9.90 -15.02
CA VAL A 270 -0.68 -11.26 -15.38
C VAL A 270 -1.23 -11.26 -16.79
N THR A 271 -0.82 -12.24 -17.59
CA THR A 271 -1.18 -12.34 -19.01
C THR A 271 -1.94 -13.63 -19.33
N SER A 272 -2.26 -13.80 -20.62
CA SER A 272 -2.80 -15.07 -21.15
C SER A 272 -1.70 -16.02 -21.65
N ARG A 273 -0.42 -15.76 -21.31
CA ARG A 273 0.69 -16.65 -21.67
C ARG A 273 0.44 -18.03 -21.06
N LYS A 274 0.70 -19.06 -21.85
CA LYS A 274 0.63 -20.45 -21.40
C LYS A 274 1.99 -20.88 -20.82
N LEU A 275 1.95 -21.55 -19.68
CA LEU A 275 3.11 -22.12 -19.01
C LEU A 275 3.76 -23.17 -19.91
N LYS A 276 5.07 -23.21 -19.90
CA LYS A 276 5.89 -24.18 -20.63
C LYS A 276 6.81 -24.88 -19.65
N ARG A 277 7.14 -26.15 -19.94
CA ARG A 277 8.15 -26.88 -19.22
C ARG A 277 9.49 -26.11 -19.20
N GLY A 278 10.14 -26.03 -18.06
CA GLY A 278 11.35 -25.24 -17.82
C GLY A 278 11.13 -23.74 -17.61
N ASP A 279 9.87 -23.24 -17.64
CA ASP A 279 9.62 -21.85 -17.25
C ASP A 279 9.97 -21.60 -15.80
N ILE A 280 10.67 -20.49 -15.54
CA ILE A 280 10.71 -19.86 -14.23
C ILE A 280 9.35 -19.18 -13.99
N LEU A 281 8.86 -19.28 -12.76
CA LEU A 281 7.58 -18.70 -12.33
C LEU A 281 7.83 -17.78 -11.14
N SER A 282 7.07 -16.69 -11.08
CA SER A 282 6.95 -15.84 -9.90
C SER A 282 5.54 -15.93 -9.35
N LEU A 283 5.40 -16.55 -8.20
CA LEU A 283 4.17 -16.61 -7.42
C LEU A 283 4.17 -15.45 -6.44
N ASN A 284 3.16 -14.58 -6.54
CA ASN A 284 3.01 -13.46 -5.60
C ASN A 284 1.53 -13.33 -5.21
N THR A 285 1.24 -13.40 -3.93
CA THR A 285 -0.11 -13.27 -3.37
C THR A 285 -0.17 -12.11 -2.39
N PHE A 286 -1.25 -11.32 -2.48
CA PHE A 286 -1.42 -10.09 -1.70
C PHE A 286 -2.86 -10.02 -1.16
N PRO A 287 -3.19 -10.75 -0.08
CA PRO A 287 -4.47 -10.56 0.60
C PRO A 287 -4.49 -9.28 1.41
N MET A 288 -5.67 -8.67 1.49
CA MET A 288 -5.93 -7.53 2.37
C MET A 288 -7.09 -7.85 3.30
N ILE A 289 -6.86 -7.75 4.61
CA ILE A 289 -7.89 -7.91 5.63
C ILE A 289 -8.02 -6.59 6.39
N SER A 290 -9.19 -5.97 6.29
CA SER A 290 -9.47 -4.69 6.98
C SER A 290 -8.40 -3.60 6.75
N GLY A 291 -7.86 -3.53 5.54
CA GLY A 291 -6.83 -2.58 5.14
C GLY A 291 -5.39 -3.05 5.38
N TYR A 292 -5.17 -4.14 6.10
CA TYR A 292 -3.82 -4.66 6.34
C TYR A 292 -3.43 -5.66 5.26
N TYR A 293 -2.40 -5.31 4.51
CA TYR A 293 -1.81 -6.19 3.51
C TYR A 293 -0.83 -7.16 4.13
N THR A 294 -0.76 -8.33 3.52
CA THR A 294 0.36 -9.27 3.66
C THR A 294 0.77 -9.73 2.27
N ALA A 295 1.92 -10.37 2.17
CA ALA A 295 2.42 -10.88 0.91
C ALA A 295 3.14 -12.21 1.12
N LEU A 296 3.17 -13.01 0.06
CA LEU A 296 4.01 -14.18 -0.11
C LEU A 296 4.55 -14.15 -1.53
N GLU A 297 5.86 -14.26 -1.69
CA GLU A 297 6.45 -14.42 -3.01
C GLU A 297 7.41 -15.61 -3.04
N ARG A 298 7.35 -16.37 -4.13
CA ARG A 298 8.23 -17.54 -4.35
C ARG A 298 8.61 -17.68 -5.82
N THR A 299 9.82 -18.08 -6.05
CA THR A 299 10.28 -18.57 -7.35
C THR A 299 9.95 -20.05 -7.48
N LEU A 300 9.22 -20.42 -8.53
CA LEU A 300 8.90 -21.80 -8.85
C LEU A 300 9.36 -22.15 -10.27
N PHE A 301 9.34 -23.42 -10.65
CA PHE A 301 9.74 -23.92 -11.97
C PHE A 301 8.73 -24.96 -12.47
N VAL A 302 8.43 -24.96 -13.77
CA VAL A 302 7.53 -25.94 -14.38
C VAL A 302 8.30 -27.20 -14.78
N GLY A 303 8.10 -28.30 -14.07
CA GLY A 303 8.58 -29.64 -14.39
C GLY A 303 10.08 -29.86 -14.28
N GLU A 304 10.90 -28.86 -14.57
CA GLU A 304 12.38 -28.92 -14.49
C GLU A 304 12.99 -27.54 -14.30
N VAL A 305 14.23 -27.50 -13.81
CA VAL A 305 15.03 -26.27 -13.68
C VAL A 305 16.40 -26.51 -14.32
N ASP A 306 16.87 -25.54 -15.10
CA ASP A 306 18.23 -25.61 -15.67
C ASP A 306 19.28 -25.22 -14.63
N VAL A 307 20.55 -25.62 -14.89
CA VAL A 307 21.68 -25.43 -13.95
C VAL A 307 21.91 -23.94 -13.62
N ALA A 308 21.75 -23.04 -14.60
CA ALA A 308 21.98 -21.62 -14.37
C ALA A 308 20.89 -21.02 -13.52
N SER A 309 19.63 -21.32 -13.81
CA SER A 309 18.47 -20.90 -13.02
C SER A 309 18.55 -21.44 -11.58
N GLN A 310 18.90 -22.73 -11.41
CA GLN A 310 19.09 -23.31 -10.08
C GLN A 310 20.20 -22.61 -9.28
N ARG A 311 21.32 -22.24 -9.94
CA ARG A 311 22.39 -21.49 -9.28
C ARG A 311 21.92 -20.13 -8.79
N ILE A 312 21.25 -19.34 -9.63
CA ILE A 312 20.78 -18.00 -9.25
C ILE A 312 19.74 -18.09 -8.14
N TRP A 313 18.80 -19.01 -8.25
CA TRP A 313 17.79 -19.24 -7.21
C TRP A 313 18.43 -19.61 -5.86
N ASN A 314 19.40 -20.52 -5.84
CA ASN A 314 20.13 -20.88 -4.61
C ASN A 314 20.83 -19.68 -3.96
N ILE A 315 21.42 -18.78 -4.77
CA ILE A 315 22.04 -17.55 -4.25
C ILE A 315 20.97 -16.63 -3.64
N ASN A 316 19.82 -16.49 -4.30
CA ASN A 316 18.74 -15.65 -3.78
C ASN A 316 18.15 -16.20 -2.47
N VAL A 317 17.95 -17.51 -2.38
CA VAL A 317 17.52 -18.19 -1.14
C VAL A 317 18.54 -17.99 -0.01
N ALA A 318 19.83 -18.17 -0.30
CA ALA A 318 20.86 -17.96 0.72
C ALA A 318 20.94 -16.50 1.20
N ALA A 319 20.73 -15.54 0.31
CA ALA A 319 20.61 -14.12 0.68
C ALA A 319 19.37 -13.86 1.55
N HIS A 320 18.26 -14.50 1.24
CA HIS A 320 17.03 -14.43 2.02
C HIS A 320 17.23 -14.99 3.44
N GLU A 321 17.80 -16.18 3.58
CA GLU A 321 18.11 -16.80 4.87
C GLU A 321 19.11 -15.97 5.69
N LEU A 322 20.16 -15.43 5.05
CA LEU A 322 21.08 -14.49 5.68
C LEU A 322 20.34 -13.26 6.18
N GLY A 323 19.50 -12.65 5.32
CA GLY A 323 18.72 -11.47 5.66
C GLY A 323 17.83 -11.69 6.86
N ILE A 324 17.08 -12.80 6.92
CA ILE A 324 16.26 -13.16 8.08
C ILE A 324 17.11 -13.18 9.35
N SER A 325 18.31 -13.76 9.31
CA SER A 325 19.20 -13.85 10.47
C SER A 325 19.70 -12.49 10.96
N LEU A 326 19.71 -11.46 10.10
CA LEU A 326 20.18 -10.11 10.40
C LEU A 326 19.07 -9.20 10.95
N LEU A 327 17.80 -9.56 10.78
CA LEU A 327 16.66 -8.77 11.24
C LEU A 327 16.40 -9.01 12.74
N VAL A 328 17.20 -8.35 13.57
CA VAL A 328 17.11 -8.46 15.03
C VAL A 328 16.96 -7.06 15.65
N PRO A 329 16.40 -6.92 16.87
CA PRO A 329 16.30 -5.62 17.53
C PRO A 329 17.69 -4.98 17.67
N GLY A 330 17.77 -3.68 17.38
CA GLY A 330 19.03 -2.94 17.38
C GLY A 330 19.81 -2.99 16.06
N ALA A 331 19.44 -3.83 15.11
CA ALA A 331 20.02 -3.80 13.77
C ALA A 331 19.55 -2.56 13.00
N LYS A 332 20.46 -1.98 12.21
CA LYS A 332 20.19 -0.80 11.39
C LYS A 332 19.88 -1.24 9.96
N CYS A 333 18.82 -0.71 9.36
CA CYS A 333 18.38 -1.10 8.01
C CYS A 333 19.50 -0.99 6.96
N SER A 334 20.29 0.10 6.98
CA SER A 334 21.42 0.30 6.07
C SER A 334 22.56 -0.70 6.31
N ASP A 335 22.80 -1.15 7.55
CA ASP A 335 23.84 -2.14 7.86
C ASP A 335 23.43 -3.55 7.40
N VAL A 336 22.15 -3.91 7.56
CA VAL A 336 21.59 -5.16 7.00
C VAL A 336 21.75 -5.15 5.47
N THR A 337 21.39 -4.04 4.84
CA THR A 337 21.53 -3.85 3.38
C THR A 337 22.98 -3.99 2.92
N ALA A 338 23.94 -3.40 3.64
CA ALA A 338 25.35 -3.50 3.30
C ALA A 338 25.89 -4.95 3.36
N GLN A 339 25.44 -5.74 4.34
CA GLN A 339 25.84 -7.14 4.45
C GLN A 339 25.28 -7.99 3.30
N LEU A 340 24.02 -7.76 2.92
CA LEU A 340 23.40 -8.44 1.77
C LEU A 340 24.04 -8.01 0.44
N ASN A 341 24.42 -6.75 0.30
CA ASN A 341 25.21 -6.28 -0.87
C ASN A 341 26.55 -7.02 -0.97
N SER A 342 27.28 -7.10 0.14
CA SER A 342 28.56 -7.84 0.18
C SER A 342 28.39 -9.30 -0.22
N PHE A 343 27.33 -9.97 0.29
CA PHE A 343 26.99 -11.33 -0.10
C PHE A 343 26.75 -11.46 -1.61
N PHE A 344 25.95 -10.57 -2.20
CA PHE A 344 25.70 -10.58 -3.64
C PHE A 344 26.94 -10.22 -4.48
N GLU A 345 27.82 -9.36 -3.97
CA GLU A 345 29.10 -9.03 -4.62
C GLU A 345 30.03 -10.22 -4.66
N GLU A 346 30.21 -10.97 -3.57
CA GLU A 346 30.99 -12.20 -3.49
C GLU A 346 30.50 -13.25 -4.50
N HIS A 347 29.18 -13.32 -4.75
CA HIS A 347 28.58 -14.23 -5.72
C HIS A 347 28.52 -13.65 -7.14
N GLN A 348 29.03 -12.42 -7.37
CA GLN A 348 29.05 -11.71 -8.66
C GLN A 348 27.65 -11.50 -9.27
N VAL A 349 26.65 -11.21 -8.43
CA VAL A 349 25.25 -10.98 -8.85
C VAL A 349 24.67 -9.63 -8.39
N LEU A 350 25.42 -8.82 -7.64
CA LEU A 350 24.92 -7.53 -7.13
C LEU A 350 24.39 -6.60 -8.25
N GLN A 351 25.01 -6.64 -9.44
CA GLN A 351 24.55 -5.87 -10.60
C GLN A 351 23.16 -6.27 -11.11
N TYR A 352 22.62 -7.39 -10.67
CA TYR A 352 21.27 -7.87 -11.03
C TYR A 352 20.22 -7.55 -9.97
N ARG A 353 20.62 -6.97 -8.86
CA ARG A 353 19.71 -6.40 -7.88
C ARG A 353 19.14 -5.09 -8.40
N THR A 354 17.81 -4.97 -8.42
CA THR A 354 17.10 -3.78 -8.95
C THR A 354 16.23 -3.06 -7.91
N PHE A 355 16.22 -3.56 -6.68
CA PHE A 355 15.28 -3.20 -5.63
C PHE A 355 15.97 -3.27 -4.25
N GLY A 356 15.36 -2.69 -3.19
CA GLY A 356 15.79 -2.91 -1.82
C GLY A 356 15.65 -4.38 -1.40
N TYR A 357 15.92 -4.68 -0.12
CA TYR A 357 15.82 -6.05 0.37
C TYR A 357 14.59 -6.32 1.23
N GLY A 358 13.72 -5.34 1.39
CA GLY A 358 12.51 -5.46 2.16
C GLY A 358 11.91 -4.10 2.53
N HIS A 359 10.68 -4.13 3.01
CA HIS A 359 9.91 -2.95 3.39
C HIS A 359 8.92 -3.26 4.50
N SER A 360 8.36 -2.21 5.12
CA SER A 360 7.35 -2.35 6.16
C SER A 360 6.05 -2.98 5.68
N PHE A 361 5.35 -3.63 6.60
CA PHE A 361 3.98 -4.10 6.44
C PHE A 361 3.07 -3.50 7.49
N GLY A 362 1.83 -3.20 7.08
CA GLY A 362 0.82 -2.58 7.91
C GLY A 362 -0.39 -2.16 7.08
N ILE A 363 -1.10 -1.13 7.57
CA ILE A 363 -2.29 -0.63 6.90
C ILE A 363 -1.92 -0.04 5.53
N LEU A 364 -2.57 -0.53 4.48
CA LEU A 364 -2.40 -0.12 3.08
C LEU A 364 -0.93 -0.02 2.62
N SER A 365 -0.08 -0.94 3.10
CA SER A 365 1.37 -0.94 2.81
C SER A 365 1.71 -1.10 1.32
N HIS A 366 0.81 -1.61 0.49
CA HIS A 366 0.93 -1.67 -0.98
C HIS A 366 0.34 -0.45 -1.69
N TYR A 367 -0.09 0.55 -0.93
CA TYR A 367 -0.45 1.90 -1.36
C TYR A 367 0.42 2.92 -0.63
N TYR A 368 -0.11 4.07 -0.29
CA TYR A 368 0.61 5.15 0.41
C TYR A 368 0.76 4.94 1.93
N GLY A 369 0.26 3.83 2.48
CA GLY A 369 0.40 3.48 3.90
C GLY A 369 1.73 2.85 4.29
N ARG A 370 2.62 2.56 3.31
CA ARG A 370 3.96 2.03 3.59
C ARG A 370 4.77 3.03 4.41
N GLU A 371 5.37 2.54 5.48
CA GLU A 371 6.28 3.35 6.28
C GLU A 371 7.65 3.40 5.59
N ALA A 372 7.90 4.46 4.81
CA ALA A 372 9.13 4.62 4.02
C ALA A 372 10.40 4.75 4.89
N GLY A 373 10.23 5.08 6.19
CA GLY A 373 11.32 5.04 7.16
C GLY A 373 11.71 3.61 7.59
N LEU A 374 11.00 2.58 7.19
CA LEU A 374 11.29 1.18 7.54
C LEU A 374 11.43 0.35 6.24
N GLU A 375 12.51 0.58 5.53
CA GLU A 375 12.90 -0.15 4.32
C GLU A 375 14.36 -0.59 4.42
N LEU A 376 14.68 -1.75 3.88
CA LEU A 376 16.07 -2.26 3.79
C LEU A 376 16.75 -1.67 2.57
N ARG A 377 17.33 -0.48 2.75
CA ARG A 377 18.03 0.31 1.72
C ARG A 377 19.28 0.97 2.30
N GLU A 378 20.19 1.35 1.41
CA GLU A 378 21.48 1.95 1.76
C GLU A 378 21.36 3.27 2.54
N ASP A 379 20.29 4.01 2.29
CA ASP A 379 20.04 5.38 2.81
C ASP A 379 19.06 5.42 3.99
N ILE A 380 18.65 4.27 4.53
CA ILE A 380 17.70 4.18 5.65
C ILE A 380 18.43 3.73 6.92
N ASP A 381 18.58 4.68 7.84
CA ASP A 381 19.30 4.49 9.10
C ASP A 381 18.41 4.08 10.29
N THR A 382 17.16 3.73 10.01
CA THR A 382 16.23 3.25 11.05
C THR A 382 16.79 2.02 11.74
N VAL A 383 16.77 2.06 13.08
CA VAL A 383 17.12 0.94 13.95
C VAL A 383 15.88 0.11 14.20
N LEU A 384 15.98 -1.21 14.02
CA LEU A 384 14.86 -2.12 14.24
C LEU A 384 14.51 -2.21 15.71
N GLU A 385 13.22 -2.10 16.01
CA GLU A 385 12.66 -2.16 17.37
C GLU A 385 11.57 -3.24 17.45
N PRO A 386 11.38 -3.85 18.64
CA PRO A 386 10.28 -4.78 18.86
C PRO A 386 8.92 -4.18 18.50
N GLY A 387 8.09 -4.96 17.81
CA GLY A 387 6.81 -4.52 17.28
C GLY A 387 6.84 -4.01 15.84
N MET A 388 8.01 -3.74 15.27
CA MET A 388 8.13 -3.47 13.83
C MET A 388 7.83 -4.71 13.01
N VAL A 389 7.23 -4.51 11.83
CA VAL A 389 6.89 -5.58 10.88
C VAL A 389 7.54 -5.25 9.54
N ILE A 390 8.39 -6.14 9.06
CA ILE A 390 9.19 -5.91 7.86
C ILE A 390 9.29 -7.19 7.01
N SER A 391 9.37 -7.04 5.69
CA SER A 391 9.70 -8.16 4.81
C SER A 391 11.20 -8.39 4.70
N MET A 392 11.56 -9.64 4.38
CA MET A 392 12.85 -10.00 3.77
C MET A 392 12.56 -10.47 2.35
N GLU A 393 13.04 -9.72 1.36
CA GLU A 393 12.62 -9.85 -0.04
C GLU A 393 13.79 -9.60 -1.02
N PRO A 394 14.88 -10.38 -0.97
CA PRO A 394 15.92 -10.26 -1.97
C PRO A 394 15.41 -10.64 -3.35
N MET A 395 15.75 -9.83 -4.35
CA MET A 395 15.34 -10.04 -5.74
C MET A 395 16.51 -9.87 -6.70
N LEU A 396 16.67 -10.84 -7.61
CA LEU A 396 17.63 -10.80 -8.70
C LEU A 396 16.90 -10.89 -10.05
N THR A 397 17.26 -10.00 -10.98
CA THR A 397 16.71 -10.03 -12.35
C THR A 397 17.84 -10.25 -13.35
N ILE A 398 17.88 -11.43 -13.94
CA ILE A 398 18.87 -11.80 -14.95
C ILE A 398 18.37 -11.38 -16.33
N PRO A 399 19.12 -10.55 -17.08
CA PRO A 399 18.69 -10.03 -18.36
C PRO A 399 18.46 -11.12 -19.40
N LYS A 400 17.51 -10.87 -20.31
CA LYS A 400 17.23 -11.75 -21.46
C LYS A 400 18.49 -12.03 -22.26
N GLY A 401 18.69 -13.31 -22.62
CA GLY A 401 19.84 -13.79 -23.38
C GLY A 401 21.03 -14.21 -22.54
N GLN A 402 20.99 -14.02 -21.24
CA GLN A 402 21.96 -14.62 -20.32
C GLN A 402 21.47 -15.96 -19.77
N PRO A 403 22.37 -16.87 -19.37
CA PRO A 403 21.98 -18.10 -18.68
C PRO A 403 21.19 -17.79 -17.40
N GLY A 404 20.04 -18.43 -17.20
CA GLY A 404 19.16 -18.19 -16.08
C GLY A 404 18.34 -16.90 -16.19
N ALA A 405 18.08 -16.38 -17.41
CA ALA A 405 17.29 -15.18 -17.63
C ALA A 405 15.88 -15.26 -17.00
N GLY A 406 15.52 -14.26 -16.19
CA GLY A 406 14.26 -14.17 -15.46
C GLY A 406 14.44 -13.50 -14.11
N GLY A 407 13.34 -13.39 -13.35
CA GLY A 407 13.34 -12.81 -12.00
C GLY A 407 13.22 -13.86 -10.91
N TYR A 408 14.07 -13.76 -9.92
CA TYR A 408 14.15 -14.65 -8.75
C TYR A 408 13.82 -13.85 -7.51
N ARG A 409 12.91 -14.35 -6.67
CA ARG A 409 12.49 -13.70 -5.43
C ARG A 409 11.98 -14.71 -4.43
N GLU A 410 12.29 -14.45 -3.17
CA GLU A 410 11.70 -15.08 -2.00
C GLU A 410 11.29 -13.96 -1.07
N HIS A 411 10.08 -14.02 -0.51
CA HIS A 411 9.55 -12.97 0.33
C HIS A 411 8.84 -13.58 1.53
N ASP A 412 9.32 -13.24 2.71
CA ASP A 412 8.69 -13.56 3.99
C ASP A 412 8.47 -12.29 4.82
N ILE A 413 7.46 -12.33 5.68
CA ILE A 413 7.14 -11.24 6.62
C ILE A 413 7.60 -11.63 8.01
N LEU A 414 8.32 -10.72 8.67
CA LEU A 414 8.89 -10.92 9.98
C LEU A 414 8.39 -9.89 10.97
N PHE A 415 8.05 -10.34 12.18
CA PHE A 415 7.92 -9.48 13.34
C PHE A 415 9.24 -9.35 14.06
N ILE A 416 9.68 -8.12 14.35
CA ILE A 416 10.80 -7.91 15.25
C ILE A 416 10.30 -8.13 16.69
N THR A 417 10.98 -9.01 17.42
CA THR A 417 10.67 -9.38 18.80
C THR A 417 11.73 -8.82 19.75
N ASP A 418 11.56 -9.01 21.05
CA ASP A 418 12.53 -8.51 22.05
C ASP A 418 13.92 -9.15 21.92
N ASP A 419 14.01 -10.37 21.40
CA ASP A 419 15.24 -11.19 21.35
C ASP A 419 15.62 -11.67 19.95
N GLY A 420 14.90 -11.20 18.90
CA GLY A 420 15.19 -11.60 17.53
C GLY A 420 14.07 -11.23 16.56
N ASN A 421 13.61 -12.22 15.78
CA ASN A 421 12.47 -12.07 14.91
C ASN A 421 11.60 -13.33 14.89
N GLU A 422 10.36 -13.17 14.46
CA GLU A 422 9.43 -14.26 14.16
C GLU A 422 9.04 -14.19 12.69
N ASP A 423 9.44 -15.17 11.92
CA ASP A 423 8.93 -15.36 10.56
C ASP A 423 7.50 -15.91 10.62
N ILE A 424 6.54 -15.12 10.10
CA ILE A 424 5.13 -15.47 10.11
C ILE A 424 4.64 -16.11 8.81
N THR A 425 5.45 -16.12 7.75
CA THR A 425 5.19 -16.82 6.50
C THR A 425 5.52 -18.30 6.67
N LYS A 426 4.56 -19.18 6.39
CA LYS A 426 4.76 -20.63 6.58
C LYS A 426 4.75 -21.41 5.28
N TYR A 427 4.67 -20.73 4.14
CA TYR A 427 4.74 -21.36 2.83
C TYR A 427 6.14 -21.89 2.56
N PRO A 428 6.30 -23.19 2.24
CA PRO A 428 7.61 -23.79 2.09
C PRO A 428 8.38 -23.29 0.86
N TYR A 429 9.69 -23.49 0.89
CA TYR A 429 10.56 -23.45 -0.27
C TYR A 429 11.65 -24.53 -0.17
N GLY A 430 12.32 -24.82 -1.27
CA GLY A 430 13.36 -25.85 -1.37
C GLY A 430 13.27 -26.61 -2.69
N ALA A 431 14.38 -27.24 -3.11
CA ALA A 431 14.50 -27.87 -4.42
C ALA A 431 13.41 -28.91 -4.73
N GLY A 432 12.95 -29.66 -3.73
CA GLY A 432 11.85 -30.64 -3.89
C GLY A 432 10.45 -30.01 -3.91
N PHE A 433 10.30 -28.75 -3.51
CA PHE A 433 9.01 -28.07 -3.44
C PHE A 433 8.81 -27.08 -4.61
N ASN A 434 9.86 -26.39 -5.03
CA ASN A 434 9.76 -25.29 -6.00
C ASN A 434 9.71 -25.78 -7.47
N VAL A 435 10.03 -27.04 -7.76
CA VAL A 435 9.79 -27.64 -9.07
C VAL A 435 8.42 -28.32 -9.09
N VAL A 436 7.51 -27.87 -9.96
CA VAL A 436 6.09 -28.21 -9.96
C VAL A 436 5.62 -28.66 -11.34
N GLY A 437 4.80 -29.71 -11.42
CA GLY A 437 4.16 -30.21 -12.66
C GLY A 437 4.81 -31.43 -13.24
#